data_dffa820c834bc46880566a1fa106b9bc
#
_entry.id   dffa820c834bc46880566a1fa106b9bc
#
_cell.length_a   1.000
_cell.length_b   1.000
_cell.length_c   1.000
_cell.angle_alpha   90.00
_cell.angle_beta   90.00
_cell.angle_gamma   90.00
#
_symmetry.space_group_name_H-M   'P 1'
#
loop_
_entity.id
_entity.type
_entity.pdbx_description
1 polymer ?
#
loop_
_entity_poly.entity_id
_entity_poly.type
_entity_poly.pdbx_seq_one_letter_code
_entity_poly.pdbx_strand_id
1 'polypeptide(L)'
;SLLVKERNLDAWGGYSHYLWRINSSVYLTGRYNYRRVSRRPLVGPHFNPALHDQDALLVGAGLYREKFYTANMIYGFGTREYLATGYKAELVGGYSWGEFNDEMYLGMTYTTGGFRSVGYVMGSITLGSYIDLATGMWRHSAVDVDLKWFSNLFMFKRSRIRQFLAFN
;
A
#
# COMPACT_ATOMS: atom_id res chain seq x y z
N SER A 1 22.29 -16.85 23.62
CA SER A 1 21.63 -16.02 22.62
C SER A 1 22.36 -16.15 21.27
N LEU A 2 21.69 -16.71 20.27
CA LEU A 2 22.23 -16.77 18.91
C LEU A 2 22.26 -15.32 18.37
N LEU A 3 23.46 -14.76 18.26
CA LEU A 3 23.64 -13.45 17.61
C LEU A 3 23.50 -13.64 16.09
N VAL A 4 22.36 -13.25 15.55
CA VAL A 4 22.15 -13.15 14.10
C VAL A 4 22.83 -11.87 13.61
N LYS A 5 23.65 -11.99 12.55
CA LYS A 5 24.26 -10.84 11.88
C LYS A 5 23.68 -10.70 10.49
N GLU A 6 23.00 -9.58 10.26
CA GLU A 6 22.33 -9.24 9.02
C GLU A 6 22.96 -8.00 8.38
N ARG A 7 23.03 -8.01 7.06
CA ARG A 7 23.29 -6.82 6.23
C ARG A 7 22.11 -6.60 5.33
N ASN A 8 21.57 -5.40 5.37
CA ASN A 8 20.43 -4.99 4.54
C ASN A 8 20.79 -3.70 3.81
N LEU A 9 20.53 -3.67 2.49
CA LEU A 9 20.56 -2.48 1.65
C LEU A 9 19.19 -2.34 1.01
N ASP A 10 18.58 -1.18 1.18
CA ASP A 10 17.30 -0.84 0.58
C ASP A 10 17.46 0.50 -0.16
N ALA A 11 17.33 0.47 -1.48
CA ALA A 11 17.42 1.64 -2.33
C ALA A 11 16.17 1.75 -3.18
N TRP A 12 15.59 2.95 -3.22
CA TRP A 12 14.40 3.20 -4.03
C TRP A 12 14.47 4.56 -4.69
N GLY A 13 13.75 4.72 -5.79
CA GLY A 13 13.61 5.95 -6.53
C GLY A 13 12.38 5.94 -7.40
N GLY A 14 11.97 7.11 -7.86
CA GLY A 14 10.82 7.23 -8.73
C GLY A 14 10.75 8.55 -9.45
N TYR A 15 9.94 8.57 -10.50
CA TYR A 15 9.65 9.75 -11.30
C TYR A 15 8.15 9.91 -11.45
N SER A 16 7.66 11.14 -11.36
CA SER A 16 6.25 11.48 -11.55
C SER A 16 6.11 12.58 -12.59
N HIS A 17 5.08 12.43 -13.45
CA HIS A 17 4.74 13.41 -14.48
C HIS A 17 3.25 13.75 -14.45
N TYR A 18 2.95 15.05 -14.50
CA TYR A 18 1.58 15.55 -14.49
C TYR A 18 0.99 15.59 -15.90
N LEU A 19 -0.17 14.97 -16.07
CA LEU A 19 -0.92 14.90 -17.31
C LEU A 19 -2.07 15.91 -17.31
N TRP A 20 -1.89 17.05 -17.95
CA TRP A 20 -2.83 18.17 -18.00
C TRP A 20 -4.21 17.77 -18.55
N ARG A 21 -4.25 16.92 -19.58
CA ARG A 21 -5.49 16.52 -20.24
C ARG A 21 -6.47 15.79 -19.33
N ILE A 22 -5.96 15.00 -18.41
CA ILE A 22 -6.79 14.20 -17.50
C ILE A 22 -6.71 14.69 -16.05
N ASN A 23 -5.95 15.78 -15.81
CA ASN A 23 -5.76 16.37 -14.50
C ASN A 23 -5.33 15.32 -13.45
N SER A 24 -4.34 14.52 -13.80
CA SER A 24 -3.82 13.42 -12.99
C SER A 24 -2.34 13.27 -13.19
N SER A 25 -1.65 12.66 -12.25
CA SER A 25 -0.22 12.36 -12.36
C SER A 25 -0.01 10.87 -12.56
N VAL A 26 0.90 10.53 -13.46
CA VAL A 26 1.46 9.18 -13.58
C VAL A 26 2.80 9.13 -12.88
N TYR A 27 3.16 7.98 -12.35
CA TYR A 27 4.47 7.77 -11.74
C TYR A 27 5.01 6.38 -12.04
N LEU A 28 6.33 6.30 -12.03
CA LEU A 28 7.09 5.07 -12.12
C LEU A 28 8.04 5.02 -10.94
N THR A 29 8.12 3.88 -10.27
CA THR A 29 9.00 3.66 -9.12
C THR A 29 9.80 2.39 -9.29
N GLY A 30 10.99 2.37 -8.70
CA GLY A 30 11.83 1.19 -8.60
C GLY A 30 12.40 1.07 -7.21
N ARG A 31 12.49 -0.16 -6.71
CA ARG A 31 13.07 -0.48 -5.40
C ARG A 31 13.94 -1.70 -5.55
N TYR A 32 15.16 -1.63 -5.05
CA TYR A 32 16.05 -2.76 -4.90
C TYR A 32 16.32 -3.02 -3.42
N ASN A 33 16.08 -4.23 -2.99
CA ASN A 33 16.36 -4.69 -1.64
C ASN A 33 17.37 -5.83 -1.69
N TYR A 34 18.41 -5.72 -0.87
CA TYR A 34 19.46 -6.73 -0.73
C TYR A 34 19.56 -7.12 0.74
N ARG A 35 19.45 -8.41 1.03
CA ARG A 35 19.55 -8.94 2.39
C ARG A 35 20.48 -10.15 2.42
N ARG A 36 21.46 -10.11 3.34
CA ARG A 36 22.37 -11.23 3.62
C ARG A 36 22.48 -11.48 5.12
N VAL A 37 22.34 -12.73 5.51
CA VAL A 37 22.39 -13.16 6.90
C VAL A 37 23.61 -14.03 7.13
N SER A 38 24.65 -13.47 7.73
CA SER A 38 25.98 -14.09 7.83
C SER A 38 26.20 -14.94 9.08
N ARG A 39 25.49 -14.68 10.18
CA ARG A 39 25.50 -15.52 11.38
C ARG A 39 24.07 -15.95 11.68
N ARG A 40 23.78 -17.24 11.49
CA ARG A 40 22.43 -17.78 11.62
C ARG A 40 22.50 -19.26 11.99
N PRO A 41 21.43 -19.83 12.61
CA PRO A 41 21.28 -21.27 12.75
C PRO A 41 21.13 -21.93 11.37
N LEU A 42 21.14 -23.25 11.34
CA LEU A 42 20.83 -23.99 10.12
C LEU A 42 19.47 -23.56 9.57
N VAL A 43 19.43 -23.27 8.28
CA VAL A 43 18.24 -22.89 7.53
C VAL A 43 17.98 -23.94 6.44
N GLY A 44 16.72 -24.10 6.08
CA GLY A 44 16.28 -24.99 5.00
C GLY A 44 15.19 -24.32 4.16
N PRO A 45 14.78 -24.89 3.03
CA PRO A 45 13.84 -24.27 2.10
C PRO A 45 12.51 -23.83 2.74
N HIS A 46 12.08 -24.54 3.78
CA HIS A 46 10.82 -24.26 4.49
C HIS A 46 11.02 -23.90 5.96
N PHE A 47 12.28 -23.83 6.41
CA PHE A 47 12.62 -23.58 7.81
C PHE A 47 13.34 -22.23 7.96
N ASN A 48 12.86 -21.38 8.87
CA ASN A 48 13.37 -20.03 9.13
C ASN A 48 13.47 -19.12 7.88
N PRO A 49 12.39 -18.88 7.09
CA PRO A 49 12.44 -18.04 5.88
C PRO A 49 12.93 -16.60 6.15
N ALA A 50 12.69 -16.09 7.36
CA ALA A 50 13.15 -14.76 7.76
C ALA A 50 14.70 -14.63 7.82
N LEU A 51 15.42 -15.75 7.84
CA LEU A 51 16.88 -15.80 7.88
C LEU A 51 17.51 -16.18 6.53
N HIS A 52 16.71 -16.26 5.45
CA HIS A 52 17.24 -16.52 4.11
C HIS A 52 17.90 -15.28 3.51
N ASP A 53 18.94 -15.52 2.73
CA ASP A 53 19.50 -14.52 1.84
C ASP A 53 18.50 -14.23 0.73
N GLN A 54 18.30 -12.95 0.41
CA GLN A 54 17.30 -12.54 -0.56
C GLN A 54 17.70 -11.23 -1.24
N ASP A 55 17.54 -11.17 -2.53
CA ASP A 55 17.55 -9.97 -3.34
C ASP A 55 16.17 -9.77 -3.96
N ALA A 56 15.71 -8.54 -4.04
CA ALA A 56 14.44 -8.25 -4.67
C ALA A 56 14.51 -6.96 -5.48
N LEU A 57 13.98 -7.00 -6.69
CA LEU A 57 13.77 -5.84 -7.55
C LEU A 57 12.28 -5.68 -7.77
N LEU A 58 11.73 -4.54 -7.37
CA LEU A 58 10.33 -4.18 -7.56
C LEU A 58 10.23 -2.98 -8.48
N VAL A 59 9.28 -2.99 -9.39
CA VAL A 59 8.93 -1.87 -10.26
C VAL A 59 7.45 -1.61 -10.12
N GLY A 60 7.08 -0.36 -9.85
CA GLY A 60 5.71 0.08 -9.71
C GLY A 60 5.37 1.17 -10.72
N ALA A 61 4.17 1.11 -11.28
CA ALA A 61 3.61 2.18 -12.10
C ALA A 61 2.22 2.52 -11.60
N GLY A 62 1.89 3.79 -11.57
CA GLY A 62 0.59 4.22 -11.07
C GLY A 62 0.10 5.53 -11.66
N LEU A 63 -1.18 5.74 -11.45
CA LEU A 63 -1.91 6.93 -11.80
C LEU A 63 -2.63 7.43 -10.55
N TYR A 64 -2.49 8.72 -10.27
CA TYR A 64 -3.21 9.31 -9.15
C TYR A 64 -3.71 10.71 -9.48
N ARG A 65 -4.82 11.04 -8.84
CA ARG A 65 -5.39 12.39 -8.81
C ARG A 65 -5.80 12.65 -7.38
N GLU A 66 -5.14 13.60 -6.75
CA GLU A 66 -5.41 13.96 -5.36
C GLU A 66 -5.78 15.42 -5.27
N LYS A 67 -6.86 15.69 -4.56
CA LYS A 67 -7.31 17.02 -4.17
C LYS A 67 -7.62 16.98 -2.69
N PHE A 68 -7.37 18.08 -2.01
CA PHE A 68 -7.71 18.22 -0.60
C PHE A 68 -8.95 19.09 -0.46
N TYR A 69 -9.91 18.58 0.28
CA TYR A 69 -11.08 19.34 0.69
C TYR A 69 -10.91 19.72 2.16
N THR A 70 -11.04 21.02 2.44
CA THR A 70 -10.96 21.54 3.80
C THR A 70 -12.33 21.41 4.46
N ALA A 71 -12.39 20.68 5.55
CA ALA A 71 -13.59 20.50 6.35
C ALA A 71 -13.32 20.86 7.82
N ASN A 72 -14.37 21.19 8.52
CA ASN A 72 -14.30 21.49 9.95
C ASN A 72 -15.12 20.45 10.72
N MET A 73 -14.73 20.19 11.98
CA MET A 73 -15.49 19.36 12.90
C MET A 73 -15.68 17.90 12.42
N ILE A 74 -14.64 17.26 11.91
CA ILE A 74 -14.69 15.84 11.55
C ILE A 74 -14.20 15.01 12.73
N TYR A 75 -12.92 15.13 13.09
CA TYR A 75 -12.32 14.40 14.20
C TYR A 75 -12.06 15.29 15.42
N GLY A 76 -12.02 16.61 15.25
CA GLY A 76 -11.77 17.56 16.34
C GLY A 76 -12.65 18.80 16.28
N PHE A 77 -12.95 19.36 17.47
CA PHE A 77 -13.69 20.61 17.60
C PHE A 77 -12.77 21.81 17.29
N GLY A 78 -13.19 22.62 16.31
CA GLY A 78 -12.51 23.88 15.99
C GLY A 78 -11.24 23.77 15.13
N THR A 79 -10.84 22.58 14.73
CA THR A 79 -9.70 22.36 13.83
C THR A 79 -10.14 22.28 12.37
N ARG A 80 -9.31 22.79 11.48
CA ARG A 80 -9.44 22.56 10.04
C ARG A 80 -8.78 21.25 9.71
N GLU A 81 -9.48 20.38 9.01
CA GLU A 81 -9.02 19.08 8.60
C GLU A 81 -9.03 18.97 7.08
N TYR A 82 -8.00 18.32 6.55
CA TYR A 82 -7.84 18.12 5.11
C TYR A 82 -8.24 16.68 4.78
N LEU A 83 -9.26 16.53 3.95
CA LEU A 83 -9.72 15.25 3.45
C LEU A 83 -9.23 15.03 2.04
N ALA A 84 -8.54 13.94 1.81
CA ALA A 84 -8.09 13.55 0.49
C ALA A 84 -9.29 13.15 -0.37
N THR A 85 -9.41 13.73 -1.55
CA THR A 85 -10.42 13.38 -2.55
C THR A 85 -9.74 13.04 -3.85
N GLY A 86 -10.23 12.01 -4.53
CA GLY A 86 -9.65 11.57 -5.80
C GLY A 86 -9.46 10.06 -5.85
N TYR A 87 -8.44 9.62 -6.56
CA TYR A 87 -8.13 8.20 -6.72
C TYR A 87 -6.63 7.98 -6.92
N LYS A 88 -6.20 6.79 -6.55
CA LYS A 88 -4.89 6.23 -6.85
C LYS A 88 -5.08 4.81 -7.36
N ALA A 89 -4.47 4.49 -8.50
CA ALA A 89 -4.36 3.13 -9.00
C ALA A 89 -2.88 2.83 -9.21
N GLU A 90 -2.41 1.70 -8.70
CA GLU A 90 -1.01 1.30 -8.73
C GLU A 90 -0.90 -0.18 -9.07
N LEU A 91 0.04 -0.51 -9.95
CA LEU A 91 0.47 -1.86 -10.25
C LEU A 91 1.94 -2.01 -9.87
N VAL A 92 2.29 -3.09 -9.21
CA VAL A 92 3.65 -3.41 -8.81
C VAL A 92 3.98 -4.80 -9.33
N GLY A 93 5.07 -4.92 -10.05
CA GLY A 93 5.67 -6.18 -10.43
C GLY A 93 7.07 -6.30 -9.85
N GLY A 94 7.51 -7.50 -9.56
CA GLY A 94 8.84 -7.67 -9.03
C GLY A 94 9.37 -9.08 -9.15
N TYR A 95 10.66 -9.20 -8.96
CA TYR A 95 11.37 -10.45 -8.96
C TYR A 95 12.24 -10.52 -7.71
N SER A 96 12.18 -11.65 -7.05
CA SER A 96 12.94 -11.94 -5.84
C SER A 96 13.82 -13.17 -6.07
N TRP A 97 15.13 -12.98 -5.90
CA TRP A 97 16.11 -14.05 -5.92
C TRP A 97 16.35 -14.47 -4.47
N GLY A 98 15.91 -15.66 -4.15
CA GLY A 98 16.10 -16.24 -2.82
C GLY A 98 17.24 -17.26 -2.78
N GLU A 99 17.68 -17.62 -1.60
CA GLU A 99 18.68 -18.67 -1.40
C GLU A 99 18.16 -20.06 -1.85
N PHE A 100 16.85 -20.27 -1.73
CA PHE A 100 16.21 -21.56 -2.00
C PHE A 100 15.12 -21.48 -3.07
N ASN A 101 14.50 -20.33 -3.25
CA ASN A 101 13.39 -20.15 -4.18
C ASN A 101 13.47 -18.78 -4.85
N ASP A 102 13.18 -18.77 -6.14
CA ASP A 102 12.96 -17.55 -6.90
C ASP A 102 11.46 -17.32 -7.06
N GLU A 103 11.02 -16.08 -6.82
CA GLU A 103 9.62 -15.73 -6.83
C GLU A 103 9.36 -14.46 -7.63
N MET A 104 8.25 -14.42 -8.34
CA MET A 104 7.73 -13.20 -8.95
C MET A 104 6.61 -12.64 -8.10
N TYR A 105 6.66 -11.34 -7.84
CA TYR A 105 5.60 -10.62 -7.13
C TYR A 105 4.72 -9.86 -8.13
N LEU A 106 3.42 -9.93 -7.94
CA LEU A 106 2.43 -9.09 -8.61
C LEU A 106 1.51 -8.48 -7.58
N GLY A 107 1.34 -7.16 -7.63
CA GLY A 107 0.47 -6.43 -6.74
C GLY A 107 -0.33 -5.35 -7.46
N MET A 108 -1.53 -5.08 -6.96
CA MET A 108 -2.39 -4.00 -7.41
C MET A 108 -3.01 -3.32 -6.20
N THR A 109 -3.01 -1.99 -6.20
CA THR A 109 -3.72 -1.18 -5.21
C THR A 109 -4.61 -0.18 -5.91
N TYR A 110 -5.86 -0.09 -5.47
CA TYR A 110 -6.78 0.96 -5.88
C TYR A 110 -7.38 1.63 -4.66
N THR A 111 -7.23 2.95 -4.58
CA THR A 111 -7.79 3.78 -3.51
C THR A 111 -8.63 4.88 -4.13
N THR A 112 -9.79 5.15 -3.57
CA THR A 112 -10.63 6.28 -3.98
C THR A 112 -11.28 6.93 -2.77
N GLY A 113 -11.46 8.24 -2.82
CA GLY A 113 -12.12 9.00 -1.76
C GLY A 113 -12.84 10.22 -2.30
N GLY A 114 -13.92 10.59 -1.63
CA GLY A 114 -14.65 11.80 -2.00
C GLY A 114 -15.99 11.97 -1.29
N PHE A 115 -16.50 13.18 -1.41
CA PHE A 115 -17.84 13.51 -0.91
C PHE A 115 -18.92 12.99 -1.86
N ARG A 116 -19.95 12.41 -1.26
CA ARG A 116 -21.18 11.95 -1.90
C ARG A 116 -22.39 12.58 -1.18
N SER A 117 -23.58 12.37 -1.70
CA SER A 117 -24.83 12.84 -1.07
C SER A 117 -24.98 12.36 0.39
N VAL A 118 -24.48 11.17 0.68
CA VAL A 118 -24.53 10.52 2.01
C VAL A 118 -23.36 10.88 2.94
N GLY A 119 -22.45 11.74 2.52
CA GLY A 119 -21.24 12.11 3.27
C GLY A 119 -19.95 11.80 2.54
N TYR A 120 -18.88 11.63 3.27
CA TYR A 120 -17.57 11.28 2.73
C TYR A 120 -17.37 9.77 2.74
N VAL A 121 -16.88 9.24 1.64
CA VAL A 121 -16.54 7.82 1.49
C VAL A 121 -15.10 7.71 1.02
N MET A 122 -14.32 6.86 1.63
CA MET A 122 -12.98 6.47 1.20
C MET A 122 -12.87 4.96 1.22
N GLY A 123 -12.41 4.38 0.12
CA GLY A 123 -12.19 2.94 0.00
C GLY A 123 -10.83 2.64 -0.61
N SER A 124 -10.24 1.54 -0.17
CA SER A 124 -9.00 0.98 -0.70
C SER A 124 -9.13 -0.53 -0.86
N ILE A 125 -8.61 -1.05 -1.96
CA ILE A 125 -8.44 -2.48 -2.18
C ILE A 125 -6.99 -2.71 -2.61
N THR A 126 -6.33 -3.65 -1.94
CA THR A 126 -4.98 -4.09 -2.26
C THR A 126 -5.00 -5.59 -2.51
N LEU A 127 -4.45 -6.01 -3.62
CA LEU A 127 -4.27 -7.39 -4.02
C LEU A 127 -2.80 -7.63 -4.23
N GLY A 128 -2.27 -8.74 -3.72
CA GLY A 128 -0.88 -9.10 -3.93
C GLY A 128 -0.68 -10.60 -3.90
N SER A 129 0.23 -11.09 -4.72
CA SER A 129 0.58 -12.50 -4.72
C SER A 129 2.00 -12.73 -5.20
N TYR A 130 2.60 -13.78 -4.66
CA TYR A 130 3.86 -14.34 -5.13
C TYR A 130 3.59 -15.57 -5.99
N ILE A 131 4.36 -15.70 -7.06
CA ILE A 131 4.36 -16.84 -7.97
C ILE A 131 5.73 -17.49 -7.87
N ASP A 132 5.76 -18.76 -7.46
CA ASP A 132 6.96 -19.58 -7.48
C ASP A 132 7.31 -19.93 -8.92
N LEU A 133 8.50 -19.54 -9.36
CA LEU A 133 8.91 -19.73 -10.76
C LEU A 133 9.30 -21.17 -11.11
N ALA A 134 9.67 -21.96 -10.11
CA ALA A 134 10.03 -23.36 -10.34
C ALA A 134 8.78 -24.24 -10.57
N THR A 135 7.69 -23.91 -9.86
CA THR A 135 6.44 -24.70 -9.91
C THR A 135 5.32 -24.04 -10.69
N GLY A 136 5.42 -22.71 -10.95
CA GLY A 136 4.36 -21.91 -11.54
C GLY A 136 3.14 -21.72 -10.62
N MET A 137 3.25 -22.09 -9.34
CA MET A 137 2.15 -22.04 -8.38
C MET A 137 2.08 -20.70 -7.67
N TRP A 138 0.87 -20.22 -7.48
CA TRP A 138 0.59 -19.04 -6.66
C TRP A 138 0.88 -19.36 -5.18
N ARG A 139 1.67 -18.50 -4.56
CA ARG A 139 2.00 -18.57 -3.14
C ARG A 139 1.62 -17.24 -2.47
N HIS A 140 1.26 -17.31 -1.20
CA HIS A 140 1.09 -16.13 -0.33
C HIS A 140 0.26 -15.01 -0.96
N SER A 141 -0.94 -15.32 -1.43
CA SER A 141 -1.87 -14.30 -1.91
C SER A 141 -2.53 -13.58 -0.74
N ALA A 142 -2.60 -12.26 -0.83
CA ALA A 142 -3.24 -11.40 0.15
C ALA A 142 -4.25 -10.49 -0.53
N VAL A 143 -5.36 -10.27 0.15
CA VAL A 143 -6.39 -9.31 -0.20
C VAL A 143 -6.64 -8.45 1.02
N ASP A 144 -6.56 -7.15 0.85
CA ASP A 144 -6.83 -6.17 1.88
C ASP A 144 -7.89 -5.19 1.38
N VAL A 145 -8.90 -4.91 2.21
CA VAL A 145 -10.02 -4.03 1.86
C VAL A 145 -10.31 -3.08 3.01
N ASP A 146 -10.07 -1.80 2.79
CA ASP A 146 -10.41 -0.74 3.72
C ASP A 146 -11.60 0.07 3.23
N LEU A 147 -12.55 0.34 4.09
CA LEU A 147 -13.67 1.24 3.85
C LEU A 147 -13.86 2.17 5.03
N LYS A 148 -13.86 3.48 4.77
CA LYS A 148 -14.13 4.53 5.74
C LYS A 148 -15.26 5.41 5.24
N TRP A 149 -16.25 5.63 6.07
CA TRP A 149 -17.36 6.50 5.77
C TRP A 149 -17.71 7.37 6.98
N PHE A 150 -18.08 8.60 6.71
CA PHE A 150 -18.77 9.42 7.68
C PHE A 150 -19.88 10.23 7.04
N SER A 151 -20.98 10.40 7.79
CA SER A 151 -22.15 11.11 7.31
C SER A 151 -21.91 12.62 7.17
N ASN A 152 -22.79 13.28 6.46
CA ASN A 152 -22.94 14.73 6.55
C ASN A 152 -23.21 15.13 8.01
N LEU A 153 -22.89 16.38 8.36
CA LEU A 153 -23.18 16.90 9.68
C LEU A 153 -24.68 17.18 9.81
N PHE A 154 -25.35 16.44 10.69
CA PHE A 154 -26.73 16.68 11.03
C PHE A 154 -26.80 17.71 12.16
N MET A 155 -27.53 18.80 11.92
CA MET A 155 -27.77 19.84 12.92
C MET A 155 -29.20 19.74 13.43
N PHE A 156 -29.37 19.51 14.71
CA PHE A 156 -30.68 19.49 15.36
C PHE A 156 -30.68 20.44 16.56
N LYS A 157 -31.36 21.57 16.42
CA LYS A 157 -31.36 22.66 17.41
C LYS A 157 -29.94 23.08 17.81
N ARG A 158 -29.49 22.71 19.01
CA ARG A 158 -28.16 22.99 19.59
C ARG A 158 -27.18 21.82 19.45
N SER A 159 -27.66 20.68 18.96
CA SER A 159 -26.85 19.46 18.82
C SER A 159 -26.34 19.28 17.38
N ARG A 160 -25.14 18.78 17.28
CA ARG A 160 -24.47 18.43 16.00
C ARG A 160 -24.08 16.97 16.05
N ILE A 161 -24.53 16.18 15.10
CA ILE A 161 -24.35 14.73 15.08
C ILE A 161 -23.70 14.32 13.77
N ARG A 162 -22.71 13.44 13.82
CA ARG A 162 -22.09 12.80 12.68
C ARG A 162 -21.87 11.32 13.01
N GLN A 163 -22.10 10.48 12.03
CA GLN A 163 -21.87 9.04 12.13
C GLN A 163 -20.58 8.67 11.42
N PHE A 164 -19.85 7.70 11.97
CA PHE A 164 -18.61 7.17 11.41
C PHE A 164 -18.71 5.65 11.31
N LEU A 165 -18.21 5.10 10.21
CA LEU A 165 -18.06 3.69 9.98
C LEU A 165 -16.66 3.43 9.41
N ALA A 166 -15.99 2.44 9.95
CA ALA A 166 -14.73 1.92 9.40
C ALA A 166 -14.80 0.41 9.35
N PHE A 167 -14.34 -0.16 8.25
CA PHE A 167 -14.19 -1.58 8.01
C PHE A 167 -12.79 -1.82 7.44
N ASN A 168 -12.10 -2.81 8.02
CA ASN A 168 -10.76 -3.26 7.61
C ASN A 168 -10.79 -4.76 7.40
#